data_99ad9910fa770d5f7659c54cb9fde0fb
#
_entry.id   99ad9910fa770d5f7659c54cb9fde0fb
#
_cell.length_a   1.000
_cell.length_b   1.000
_cell.length_c   1.000
_cell.angle_alpha   90.00
_cell.angle_beta   90.00
_cell.angle_gamma   90.00
#
_symmetry.space_group_name_H-M   'P 1'
#
loop_
_entity.id
_entity.type
_entity.pdbx_description
1 polymer ?
#
loop_
_entity_poly.entity_id
_entity_poly.type
_entity_poly.pdbx_seq_one_letter_code
_entity_poly.pdbx_strand_id
1 'polypeptide(L)'
;IVIGDWSSDVCSSDLVKELQTIPDKISRIIDDKERLQWFASKQANAKDIFFIGRGIDYAISLEGSLKMKEISYIHSEAYAAGELKHGTISLIEDGTLVIGVLTQPKLYEKTVSNMVECKSRGAYLMGLTTFGNYNIEDTADFTVYIPKTDPHFATSLAVIPLQLLGRSEERRVGKECRSRW
;
A
#
# COMPACT_ATOMS: atom_id res chain seq x y z
N ILE A 1 7.68 3.00 40.59
CA ILE A 1 6.88 2.95 39.36
C ILE A 1 6.84 4.38 38.85
N VAL A 2 7.73 4.71 37.91
CA VAL A 2 7.70 6.00 37.22
C VAL A 2 6.51 5.90 36.27
N ILE A 3 5.42 6.58 36.63
CA ILE A 3 4.32 6.82 35.69
C ILE A 3 4.91 7.80 34.68
N GLY A 4 5.28 7.28 33.50
CA GLY A 4 5.75 8.11 32.41
C GLY A 4 4.72 9.19 32.13
N ASP A 5 5.20 10.41 32.00
CA ASP A 5 4.42 11.59 31.64
C ASP A 5 3.76 11.34 30.27
N TRP A 6 2.46 11.09 30.27
CA TRP A 6 1.63 10.91 29.10
C TRP A 6 1.25 12.26 28.46
N SER A 7 1.90 13.35 28.85
CA SER A 7 1.86 14.60 28.10
C SER A 7 2.72 14.46 26.84
N SER A 8 2.32 13.57 25.93
CA SER A 8 2.79 13.66 24.56
C SER A 8 2.25 14.97 23.98
N ASP A 9 3.15 15.77 23.41
CA ASP A 9 2.96 17.13 22.91
C ASP A 9 1.88 17.30 21.81
N VAL A 10 1.03 16.34 21.59
CA VAL A 10 -0.10 16.43 20.67
C VAL A 10 -1.33 16.86 21.47
N CYS A 11 -1.66 18.12 21.39
CA CYS A 11 -2.90 18.64 21.96
C CYS A 11 -4.09 17.91 21.32
N SER A 12 -5.01 17.39 22.13
CA SER A 12 -6.22 16.69 21.61
C SER A 12 -7.02 17.54 20.60
N SER A 13 -6.96 18.88 20.75
CA SER A 13 -7.55 19.82 19.80
C SER A 13 -6.92 19.75 18.41
N ASP A 14 -5.62 19.44 18.30
CA ASP A 14 -4.92 19.36 17.01
C ASP A 14 -5.25 18.05 16.29
N LEU A 15 -5.39 16.94 17.02
CA LEU A 15 -5.90 15.69 16.47
C LEU A 15 -7.35 15.82 15.96
N VAL A 16 -8.20 16.53 16.69
CA VAL A 16 -9.58 16.80 16.24
C VAL A 16 -9.59 17.64 14.95
N LYS A 17 -8.76 18.69 14.88
CA LYS A 17 -8.63 19.50 13.66
C LYS A 17 -8.12 18.63 12.49
N GLU A 18 -7.10 17.80 12.73
CA GLU A 18 -6.57 16.91 11.72
C GLU A 18 -7.63 15.91 11.23
N LEU A 19 -8.41 15.32 12.14
CA LEU A 19 -9.52 14.42 11.82
C LEU A 19 -10.55 15.09 10.90
N GLN A 20 -10.85 16.37 11.11
CA GLN A 20 -11.76 17.14 10.26
C GLN A 20 -11.25 17.31 8.82
N THR A 21 -9.95 17.20 8.59
CA THR A 21 -9.36 17.27 7.24
C THR A 21 -9.39 15.94 6.48
N ILE A 22 -9.65 14.83 7.16
CA ILE A 22 -9.60 13.49 6.57
C ILE A 22 -10.57 13.32 5.39
N PRO A 23 -11.84 13.79 5.45
CA PRO A 23 -12.76 13.68 4.30
C PRO A 23 -12.21 14.33 3.02
N ASP A 24 -11.60 15.50 3.12
CA ASP A 24 -11.01 16.20 1.97
C ASP A 24 -9.78 15.46 1.43
N LYS A 25 -8.97 14.89 2.33
CA LYS A 25 -7.82 14.05 1.95
C LYS A 25 -8.26 12.78 1.23
N ILE A 26 -9.35 12.15 1.70
CA ILE A 26 -9.97 11.00 1.04
C ILE A 26 -10.45 11.38 -0.35
N SER A 27 -11.14 12.50 -0.51
CA SER A 27 -11.63 12.97 -1.81
C SER A 27 -10.49 13.11 -2.81
N ARG A 28 -9.36 13.71 -2.41
CA ARG A 28 -8.16 13.83 -3.25
C ARG A 28 -7.58 12.49 -3.70
N ILE A 29 -7.62 11.45 -2.83
CA ILE A 29 -7.18 10.11 -3.20
C ILE A 29 -8.14 9.50 -4.23
N ILE A 30 -9.45 9.70 -4.05
CA ILE A 30 -10.48 9.18 -4.95
C ILE A 30 -10.43 9.87 -6.31
N ASP A 31 -10.02 11.14 -6.37
CA ASP A 31 -9.87 11.88 -7.62
C ASP A 31 -8.78 11.26 -8.54
N ASP A 32 -7.77 10.59 -7.97
CA ASP A 32 -6.73 9.87 -8.72
C ASP A 32 -7.13 8.43 -9.12
N LYS A 33 -8.39 8.05 -8.98
CA LYS A 33 -8.88 6.69 -9.24
C LYS A 33 -8.60 6.19 -10.65
N GLU A 34 -8.62 7.06 -11.66
CA GLU A 34 -8.39 6.68 -13.06
C GLU A 34 -6.97 6.15 -13.28
N ARG A 35 -5.99 6.77 -12.62
CA ARG A 35 -4.60 6.34 -12.66
C ARG A 35 -4.42 4.96 -12.01
N LEU A 36 -5.09 4.74 -10.87
CA LEU A 36 -5.12 3.42 -10.22
C LEU A 36 -5.83 2.36 -11.08
N GLN A 37 -6.95 2.73 -11.74
CA GLN A 37 -7.66 1.84 -12.66
C GLN A 37 -6.81 1.47 -13.86
N TRP A 38 -6.07 2.42 -14.41
CA TRP A 38 -5.12 2.15 -15.48
C TRP A 38 -4.03 1.17 -15.02
N PHE A 39 -3.44 1.41 -13.85
CA PHE A 39 -2.43 0.51 -13.27
C PHE A 39 -3.00 -0.90 -13.06
N ALA A 40 -4.15 -1.03 -12.39
CA ALA A 40 -4.85 -2.30 -12.22
C ALA A 40 -5.04 -3.01 -13.56
N SER A 41 -5.43 -2.25 -14.59
CA SER A 41 -5.62 -2.81 -15.93
C SER A 41 -4.38 -3.45 -16.53
N LYS A 42 -3.21 -2.98 -16.20
CA LYS A 42 -1.92 -3.53 -16.65
C LYS A 42 -1.54 -4.79 -15.87
N GLN A 43 -1.98 -4.89 -14.62
CA GLN A 43 -1.65 -6.00 -13.71
C GLN A 43 -2.73 -7.09 -13.66
N ALA A 44 -3.77 -7.01 -14.48
CA ALA A 44 -4.90 -7.93 -14.46
C ALA A 44 -4.57 -9.42 -14.71
N ASN A 45 -3.39 -9.70 -15.25
CA ASN A 45 -2.89 -11.05 -15.48
C ASN A 45 -1.84 -11.48 -14.44
N ALA A 46 -1.65 -10.68 -13.38
CA ALA A 46 -0.75 -11.03 -12.29
C ALA A 46 -1.23 -12.36 -11.65
N LYS A 47 -0.33 -13.33 -11.55
CA LYS A 47 -0.64 -14.61 -10.88
C LYS A 47 -0.61 -14.44 -9.37
N ASP A 48 0.40 -13.74 -8.90
CA ASP A 48 0.67 -13.52 -7.49
C ASP A 48 0.98 -12.04 -7.25
N ILE A 49 0.50 -11.51 -6.14
CA ILE A 49 0.78 -10.15 -5.69
C ILE A 49 1.32 -10.21 -4.27
N PHE A 50 2.48 -9.62 -4.05
CA PHE A 50 3.06 -9.51 -2.71
C PHE A 50 2.93 -8.09 -2.18
N PHE A 51 2.51 -7.99 -0.92
CA PHE A 51 2.46 -6.74 -0.19
C PHE A 51 3.57 -6.74 0.85
N ILE A 52 4.29 -5.65 0.97
CA ILE A 52 5.33 -5.50 1.98
C ILE A 52 5.20 -4.19 2.73
N GLY A 53 5.44 -4.23 4.03
CA GLY A 53 5.41 -3.05 4.89
C GLY A 53 6.13 -3.32 6.20
N ARG A 54 6.38 -2.27 6.97
CA ARG A 54 6.99 -2.36 8.31
C ARG A 54 6.09 -1.70 9.35
N GLY A 55 6.07 -2.26 10.57
CA GLY A 55 5.21 -1.72 11.63
C GLY A 55 3.74 -1.70 11.22
N ILE A 56 3.09 -0.55 11.34
CA ILE A 56 1.67 -0.40 10.99
C ILE A 56 1.42 -0.56 9.49
N ASP A 57 2.39 -0.25 8.63
CA ASP A 57 2.29 -0.44 7.18
C ASP A 57 2.17 -1.93 6.81
N TYR A 58 2.69 -2.84 7.65
CA TYR A 58 2.46 -4.26 7.48
C TYR A 58 1.00 -4.65 7.71
N ALA A 59 0.34 -4.05 8.71
CA ALA A 59 -1.09 -4.29 8.94
C ALA A 59 -1.95 -3.78 7.75
N ILE A 60 -1.58 -2.63 7.16
CA ILE A 60 -2.22 -2.13 5.92
C ILE A 60 -1.97 -3.10 4.76
N SER A 61 -0.77 -3.65 4.66
CA SER A 61 -0.40 -4.64 3.64
C SER A 61 -1.24 -5.91 3.76
N LEU A 62 -1.54 -6.38 4.98
CA LEU A 62 -2.44 -7.51 5.23
C LEU A 62 -3.86 -7.21 4.74
N GLU A 63 -4.40 -6.02 5.02
CA GLU A 63 -5.72 -5.60 4.53
C GLU A 63 -5.74 -5.49 3.00
N GLY A 64 -4.70 -4.92 2.38
CA GLY A 64 -4.57 -4.85 0.93
C GLY A 64 -4.57 -6.24 0.29
N SER A 65 -3.79 -7.16 0.82
CA SER A 65 -3.76 -8.56 0.37
C SER A 65 -5.12 -9.23 0.52
N LEU A 66 -5.82 -9.01 1.66
CA LEU A 66 -7.15 -9.56 1.87
C LEU A 66 -8.14 -9.06 0.81
N LYS A 67 -8.16 -7.75 0.52
CA LYS A 67 -9.05 -7.17 -0.51
C LYS A 67 -8.76 -7.71 -1.90
N MET A 68 -7.50 -7.95 -2.26
CA MET A 68 -7.16 -8.58 -3.54
C MET A 68 -7.74 -9.99 -3.64
N LYS A 69 -7.62 -10.80 -2.59
CA LYS A 69 -8.19 -12.16 -2.55
C LYS A 69 -9.72 -12.16 -2.61
N GLU A 70 -10.37 -11.27 -1.85
CA GLU A 70 -11.84 -11.22 -1.75
C GLU A 70 -12.50 -10.71 -3.03
N ILE A 71 -11.89 -9.71 -3.68
CA ILE A 71 -12.54 -8.95 -4.74
C ILE A 71 -12.04 -9.40 -6.12
N SER A 72 -10.72 -9.59 -6.27
CA SER A 72 -10.08 -9.87 -7.56
C SER A 72 -9.81 -11.35 -7.78
N TYR A 73 -9.95 -12.18 -6.74
CA TYR A 73 -9.60 -13.61 -6.75
C TYR A 73 -8.14 -13.90 -7.14
N ILE A 74 -7.28 -12.89 -7.05
CA ILE A 74 -5.84 -13.03 -7.30
C ILE A 74 -5.18 -13.50 -6.00
N HIS A 75 -4.33 -14.52 -6.10
CA HIS A 75 -3.52 -14.94 -4.98
C HIS A 75 -2.62 -13.79 -4.53
N SER A 76 -2.69 -13.45 -3.26
CA SER A 76 -1.88 -12.37 -2.70
C SER A 76 -1.50 -12.65 -1.26
N GLU A 77 -0.29 -12.25 -0.90
CA GLU A 77 0.23 -12.40 0.44
C GLU A 77 0.89 -11.12 0.92
N ALA A 78 0.86 -10.90 2.24
CA ALA A 78 1.52 -9.76 2.84
C ALA A 78 2.62 -10.24 3.80
N TYR A 79 3.79 -9.62 3.70
CA TYR A 79 4.94 -9.92 4.53
C TYR A 79 5.47 -8.68 5.24
N ALA A 80 5.92 -8.86 6.48
CA ALA A 80 6.75 -7.86 7.11
C ALA A 80 8.03 -7.71 6.28
N ALA A 81 8.29 -6.49 5.77
CA ALA A 81 9.38 -6.28 4.80
C ALA A 81 10.75 -6.75 5.30
N GLY A 82 10.98 -6.70 6.64
CA GLY A 82 12.21 -7.24 7.23
C GLY A 82 12.35 -8.75 7.18
N GLU A 83 11.23 -9.47 7.13
CA GLU A 83 11.20 -10.94 7.13
C GLU A 83 11.28 -11.53 5.72
N LEU A 84 11.13 -10.70 4.69
CA LEU A 84 11.13 -11.14 3.30
C LEU A 84 12.39 -11.94 2.93
N LYS A 85 13.53 -11.56 3.50
CA LYS A 85 14.83 -12.22 3.26
C LYS A 85 14.92 -13.66 3.79
N HIS A 86 14.07 -14.01 4.74
CA HIS A 86 14.15 -15.30 5.44
C HIS A 86 13.45 -16.46 4.69
N GLY A 87 13.27 -16.31 3.39
CA GLY A 87 12.76 -17.38 2.51
C GLY A 87 11.78 -16.90 1.46
N THR A 88 10.79 -16.09 1.84
CA THR A 88 9.68 -15.71 0.95
C THR A 88 10.11 -14.87 -0.26
N ILE A 89 11.24 -14.19 -0.19
CA ILE A 89 11.83 -13.50 -1.33
C ILE A 89 12.13 -14.44 -2.52
N SER A 90 12.25 -15.74 -2.27
CA SER A 90 12.46 -16.73 -3.34
C SER A 90 11.25 -16.94 -4.24
N LEU A 91 10.05 -16.52 -3.76
CA LEU A 91 8.80 -16.56 -4.55
C LEU A 91 8.69 -15.40 -5.55
N ILE A 92 9.58 -14.41 -5.44
CA ILE A 92 9.58 -13.26 -6.34
C ILE A 92 10.34 -13.64 -7.61
N GLU A 93 9.61 -13.66 -8.71
CA GLU A 93 10.08 -13.93 -10.06
C GLU A 93 9.98 -12.66 -10.92
N ASP A 94 10.54 -12.72 -12.13
CA ASP A 94 10.48 -11.61 -13.09
C ASP A 94 9.03 -11.23 -13.40
N GLY A 95 8.72 -9.95 -13.27
CA GLY A 95 7.37 -9.39 -13.46
C GLY A 95 6.39 -9.60 -12.29
N THR A 96 6.78 -10.27 -11.20
CA THR A 96 5.93 -10.39 -10.01
C THR A 96 5.61 -9.01 -9.43
N LEU A 97 4.32 -8.71 -9.22
CA LEU A 97 3.91 -7.44 -8.61
C LEU A 97 4.21 -7.44 -7.11
N VAL A 98 5.00 -6.49 -6.67
CA VAL A 98 5.27 -6.22 -5.25
C VAL A 98 4.80 -4.81 -4.89
N ILE A 99 3.89 -4.71 -3.94
CA ILE A 99 3.33 -3.44 -3.44
C ILE A 99 3.97 -3.11 -2.10
N GLY A 100 4.80 -2.07 -2.08
CA GLY A 100 5.41 -1.54 -0.86
C GLY A 100 4.54 -0.46 -0.25
N VAL A 101 4.21 -0.60 1.05
CA VAL A 101 3.53 0.44 1.84
C VAL A 101 4.56 1.15 2.72
N LEU A 102 4.70 2.47 2.54
CA LEU A 102 5.78 3.28 3.11
C LEU A 102 5.24 4.60 3.69
N THR A 103 4.33 4.51 4.66
CA THR A 103 3.72 5.71 5.29
C THR A 103 4.45 6.15 6.55
N GLN A 104 5.33 5.30 7.10
CA GLN A 104 6.06 5.54 8.35
C GLN A 104 7.42 6.20 8.09
N PRO A 105 7.64 7.49 8.44
CA PRO A 105 8.89 8.18 8.11
C PRO A 105 10.14 7.48 8.68
N LYS A 106 10.05 6.95 9.90
CA LYS A 106 11.19 6.28 10.59
C LYS A 106 11.56 4.93 9.95
N LEU A 107 10.67 4.33 9.17
CA LEU A 107 10.84 3.00 8.57
C LEU A 107 10.97 3.07 7.05
N TYR A 108 10.78 4.25 6.47
CA TYR A 108 10.75 4.48 5.04
C TYR A 108 11.98 3.92 4.32
N GLU A 109 13.17 4.37 4.65
CA GLU A 109 14.43 3.95 4.02
C GLU A 109 14.67 2.43 4.13
N LYS A 110 14.27 1.83 5.27
CA LYS A 110 14.39 0.38 5.47
C LYS A 110 13.44 -0.39 4.55
N THR A 111 12.25 0.15 4.31
CA THR A 111 11.28 -0.48 3.39
C THR A 111 11.71 -0.29 1.94
N VAL A 112 12.22 0.90 1.57
CA VAL A 112 12.83 1.12 0.24
C VAL A 112 13.94 0.13 -0.02
N SER A 113 14.85 -0.10 0.93
CA SER A 113 15.92 -1.10 0.79
C SER A 113 15.38 -2.51 0.51
N ASN A 114 14.27 -2.91 1.14
CA ASN A 114 13.63 -4.19 0.84
C ASN A 114 12.98 -4.21 -0.55
N MET A 115 12.42 -3.09 -1.01
CA MET A 115 11.90 -2.98 -2.38
C MET A 115 13.02 -3.12 -3.42
N VAL A 116 14.18 -2.51 -3.19
CA VAL A 116 15.36 -2.66 -4.07
C VAL A 116 15.77 -4.13 -4.18
N GLU A 117 15.70 -4.91 -3.10
CA GLU A 117 15.98 -6.34 -3.14
C GLU A 117 14.96 -7.12 -3.98
N CYS A 118 13.67 -6.75 -3.91
CA CYS A 118 12.65 -7.31 -4.80
C CYS A 118 12.93 -6.93 -6.26
N LYS A 119 13.31 -5.68 -6.50
CA LYS A 119 13.66 -5.18 -7.85
C LYS A 119 14.81 -5.97 -8.46
N SER A 120 15.83 -6.30 -7.67
CA SER A 120 16.99 -7.08 -8.14
C SER A 120 16.62 -8.49 -8.59
N ARG A 121 15.43 -8.98 -8.24
CA ARG A 121 14.87 -10.26 -8.69
C ARG A 121 13.89 -10.13 -9.85
N GLY A 122 13.75 -8.92 -10.40
CA GLY A 122 12.86 -8.67 -11.53
C GLY A 122 11.42 -8.29 -11.14
N ALA A 123 11.13 -8.03 -9.85
CA ALA A 123 9.81 -7.59 -9.43
C ALA A 123 9.39 -6.29 -10.12
N TYR A 124 8.11 -6.19 -10.48
CA TYR A 124 7.47 -4.95 -10.81
C TYR A 124 6.98 -4.28 -9.53
N LEU A 125 7.47 -3.07 -9.25
CA LEU A 125 7.26 -2.43 -7.95
C LEU A 125 6.21 -1.33 -7.99
N MET A 126 5.25 -1.40 -7.09
CA MET A 126 4.36 -0.29 -6.74
C MET A 126 4.70 0.25 -5.36
N GLY A 127 4.95 1.55 -5.24
CA GLY A 127 5.19 2.23 -3.96
C GLY A 127 3.97 3.04 -3.54
N LEU A 128 3.43 2.79 -2.34
CA LEU A 128 2.38 3.60 -1.71
C LEU A 128 2.99 4.41 -0.56
N THR A 129 3.06 5.71 -0.71
CA THR A 129 3.72 6.61 0.26
C THR A 129 3.01 7.95 0.40
N THR A 130 3.51 8.82 1.26
CA THR A 130 2.99 10.18 1.44
C THR A 130 3.66 11.17 0.49
N PHE A 131 2.92 12.21 0.08
CA PHE A 131 3.50 13.32 -0.68
C PHE A 131 4.76 13.86 -0.01
N GLY A 132 5.80 14.10 -0.81
CA GLY A 132 7.12 14.57 -0.39
C GLY A 132 8.21 13.49 -0.39
N ASN A 133 7.86 12.21 -0.51
CA ASN A 133 8.80 11.10 -0.61
C ASN A 133 9.03 10.73 -2.09
N TYR A 134 9.45 11.70 -2.91
CA TYR A 134 9.56 11.51 -4.36
C TYR A 134 10.73 10.62 -4.79
N ASN A 135 11.72 10.42 -3.93
CA ASN A 135 12.85 9.51 -4.18
C ASN A 135 12.42 8.04 -4.36
N ILE A 136 11.20 7.69 -3.99
CA ILE A 136 10.65 6.34 -4.29
C ILE A 136 10.57 6.07 -5.80
N GLU A 137 10.43 7.10 -6.62
CA GLU A 137 10.33 7.00 -8.08
C GLU A 137 11.60 6.45 -8.73
N ASP A 138 12.75 6.57 -8.06
CA ASP A 138 14.01 5.94 -8.50
C ASP A 138 13.97 4.41 -8.37
N THR A 139 13.10 3.88 -7.53
CA THR A 139 13.00 2.45 -7.21
C THR A 139 11.74 1.82 -7.77
N ALA A 140 10.58 2.45 -7.55
CA ALA A 140 9.28 1.92 -7.93
C ALA A 140 8.94 2.21 -9.40
N ASP A 141 8.31 1.26 -10.06
CA ASP A 141 7.82 1.39 -11.44
C ASP A 141 6.50 2.17 -11.51
N PHE A 142 5.77 2.15 -10.40
CA PHE A 142 4.54 2.91 -10.22
C PHE A 142 4.44 3.41 -8.79
N THR A 143 4.04 4.66 -8.61
CA THR A 143 3.96 5.28 -7.28
C THR A 143 2.59 5.86 -7.04
N VAL A 144 2.05 5.63 -5.85
CA VAL A 144 0.80 6.22 -5.36
C VAL A 144 1.11 7.09 -4.15
N TYR A 145 0.66 8.33 -4.21
CA TYR A 145 0.85 9.29 -3.13
C TYR A 145 -0.46 9.53 -2.38
N ILE A 146 -0.39 9.44 -1.06
CA ILE A 146 -1.46 9.90 -0.19
C ILE A 146 -1.12 11.26 0.43
N PRO A 147 -2.11 12.10 0.74
CA PRO A 147 -1.87 13.36 1.45
C PRO A 147 -1.14 13.15 2.78
N LYS A 148 -0.24 14.06 3.13
CA LYS A 148 0.36 14.08 4.46
C LYS A 148 -0.72 14.23 5.52
N THR A 149 -0.59 13.47 6.58
CA THR A 149 -1.51 13.48 7.72
C THR A 149 -0.75 13.12 8.99
N ASP A 150 -1.37 13.32 10.13
CA ASP A 150 -0.83 12.80 11.39
C ASP A 150 -0.67 11.27 11.30
N PRO A 151 0.41 10.69 11.84
CA PRO A 151 0.66 9.26 11.78
C PRO A 151 -0.50 8.37 12.27
N HIS A 152 -1.32 8.88 13.22
CA HIS A 152 -2.49 8.17 13.69
C HIS A 152 -3.57 7.95 12.63
N PHE A 153 -3.62 8.81 11.61
CA PHE A 153 -4.61 8.73 10.52
C PHE A 153 -4.04 8.23 9.19
N ALA A 154 -2.71 8.05 9.10
CA ALA A 154 -2.04 7.62 7.87
C ALA A 154 -2.59 6.28 7.35
N THR A 155 -2.90 5.35 8.27
CA THR A 155 -3.49 4.04 7.94
C THR A 155 -4.84 4.16 7.24
N SER A 156 -5.70 5.07 7.75
CA SER A 156 -7.03 5.31 7.18
C SER A 156 -6.98 5.86 5.76
N LEU A 157 -5.94 6.61 5.42
CA LEU A 157 -5.73 7.10 4.06
C LEU A 157 -5.06 6.04 3.17
N ALA A 158 -4.08 5.31 3.70
CA ALA A 158 -3.30 4.34 2.93
C ALA A 158 -4.11 3.11 2.47
N VAL A 159 -5.14 2.74 3.21
CA VAL A 159 -6.01 1.61 2.82
C VAL A 159 -6.86 1.92 1.58
N ILE A 160 -7.19 3.20 1.34
CA ILE A 160 -8.10 3.60 0.26
C ILE A 160 -7.57 3.27 -1.13
N PRO A 161 -6.32 3.62 -1.50
CA PRO A 161 -5.75 3.22 -2.79
C PRO A 161 -5.74 1.70 -2.99
N LEU A 162 -5.50 0.92 -1.92
CA LEU A 162 -5.50 -0.54 -2.00
C LEU A 162 -6.90 -1.10 -2.23
N GLN A 163 -7.93 -0.51 -1.61
CA GLN A 163 -9.33 -0.85 -1.88
C GLN A 163 -9.76 -0.46 -3.30
N LEU A 164 -9.32 0.70 -3.79
CA LEU A 164 -9.59 1.12 -5.17
C LEU A 164 -8.91 0.19 -6.18
N LEU A 165 -7.70 -0.28 -5.88
CA LEU A 165 -6.98 -1.25 -6.70
C LEU A 165 -7.77 -2.56 -6.80
N GLY A 166 -8.18 -3.16 -5.68
CA GLY A 166 -8.98 -4.37 -5.65
C GLY A 166 -10.29 -4.23 -6.43
N ARG A 167 -11.04 -3.14 -6.21
CA ARG A 167 -12.30 -2.88 -6.93
C ARG A 167 -12.13 -2.68 -8.44
N SER A 168 -10.99 -2.19 -8.87
CA SER A 168 -10.70 -1.98 -10.29
C SER A 168 -10.53 -3.30 -11.03
N GLU A 169 -9.98 -4.32 -10.36
CA GLU A 169 -9.85 -5.68 -10.87
C GLU A 169 -11.22 -6.40 -10.92
N GLU A 170 -12.11 -6.20 -9.93
CA GLU A 170 -13.46 -6.79 -9.90
C GLU A 170 -14.27 -6.52 -11.16
N ARG A 171 -14.19 -5.31 -11.72
CA ARG A 171 -14.89 -4.94 -12.94
C ARG A 171 -14.49 -5.76 -14.16
N ARG A 172 -13.31 -6.38 -14.17
CA ARG A 172 -12.83 -7.24 -15.25
C ARG A 172 -13.26 -8.67 -15.04
N VAL A 173 -13.05 -9.21 -13.85
CA VAL A 173 -13.46 -10.58 -13.47
C VAL A 173 -14.99 -10.73 -13.60
N GLY A 174 -15.76 -9.72 -13.18
CA GLY A 174 -17.22 -9.71 -13.30
C GLY A 174 -17.74 -9.70 -14.75
N LYS A 175 -16.98 -9.19 -15.72
CA LYS A 175 -17.33 -9.30 -17.14
C LYS A 175 -17.11 -10.71 -17.70
N GLU A 176 -16.09 -11.41 -17.23
CA GLU A 176 -15.82 -12.80 -17.62
C GLU A 176 -16.78 -13.80 -16.96
N CYS A 177 -17.15 -13.57 -15.69
CA CYS A 177 -18.13 -14.41 -15.01
C CYS A 177 -19.54 -14.35 -15.61
N ARG A 178 -19.99 -13.18 -16.11
CA ARG A 178 -21.30 -13.05 -16.77
C ARG A 178 -21.37 -13.76 -18.11
N SER A 179 -20.26 -14.15 -18.69
CA SER A 179 -20.23 -14.93 -19.94
C SER A 179 -20.21 -16.46 -19.75
N ARG A 180 -20.18 -16.94 -18.48
CA ARG A 180 -20.13 -18.35 -18.14
C ARG A 180 -21.37 -18.90 -17.43
N TRP A 181 -22.43 -18.08 -17.29
CA TRP A 181 -23.74 -18.52 -16.75
C TRP A 181 -24.85 -18.29 -17.76
#